data_feff9d0ecdd7e0656d26994971487e1d
#
_entry.id   feff9d0ecdd7e0656d26994971487e1d
#
_cell.length_a   1.000
_cell.length_b   1.000
_cell.length_c   1.000
_cell.angle_alpha   90.00
_cell.angle_beta   90.00
_cell.angle_gamma   90.00
#
_symmetry.space_group_name_H-M   'P 1'
#
loop_
_entity.id
_entity.type
_entity.pdbx_description
1 polymer ?
#
loop_
_entity_poly.entity_id
_entity_poly.type
_entity_poly.pdbx_seq_one_letter_code
_entity_poly.pdbx_strand_id
1 'polypeptide(L)'
;MPAQPVRKEGDRNPRTHEEARAFVAHVESLFMPWNIDALVAGFTDDCIVRFGVIPEFRGSDALRKFFTARSAKQKGYRLRKQFRSLMDDVMSNIWEGEWEDAATGQRMKGFGVEVWTMRDGKIAVWEASFNAAPADQVVDVNQALR
;
A
#
# COMPACT_ATOMS: atom_id res chain seq x y z
N MET A 1 -39.96 -7.76 -1.42
CA MET A 1 -38.60 -7.24 -1.49
C MET A 1 -37.66 -8.40 -1.84
N PRO A 2 -36.90 -8.30 -2.89
CA PRO A 2 -35.87 -9.32 -3.12
C PRO A 2 -34.89 -9.30 -1.95
N ALA A 3 -34.58 -10.49 -1.42
CA ALA A 3 -33.57 -10.62 -0.38
C ALA A 3 -32.23 -10.11 -0.93
N GLN A 4 -31.57 -9.24 -0.18
CA GLN A 4 -30.22 -8.83 -0.54
C GLN A 4 -29.31 -10.06 -0.53
N PRO A 5 -28.38 -10.18 -1.48
CA PRO A 5 -27.43 -11.29 -1.47
C PRO A 5 -26.68 -11.28 -0.14
N VAL A 6 -26.60 -12.45 0.50
CA VAL A 6 -25.83 -12.61 1.71
C VAL A 6 -24.36 -12.33 1.33
N ARG A 7 -23.82 -11.21 1.80
CA ARG A 7 -22.41 -10.90 1.62
C ARG A 7 -21.58 -11.92 2.36
N LYS A 8 -20.62 -12.51 1.67
CA LYS A 8 -19.64 -13.39 2.30
C LYS A 8 -18.76 -12.56 3.24
N GLU A 9 -18.32 -13.17 4.32
CA GLU A 9 -17.31 -12.59 5.17
C GLU A 9 -16.09 -12.24 4.30
N GLY A 10 -15.65 -10.98 4.32
CA GLY A 10 -14.61 -10.46 3.42
C GLY A 10 -15.12 -9.56 2.27
N ASP A 11 -16.43 -9.61 1.94
CA ASP A 11 -17.03 -8.77 0.88
C ASP A 11 -17.42 -7.38 1.39
N ARG A 12 -17.13 -7.06 2.65
CA ARG A 12 -17.46 -5.75 3.24
C ARG A 12 -16.20 -5.00 3.65
N ASN A 13 -16.30 -3.69 3.62
CA ASN A 13 -15.24 -2.82 4.12
C ASN A 13 -15.10 -2.96 5.65
N PRO A 14 -13.89 -2.77 6.18
CA PRO A 14 -13.70 -2.66 7.62
C PRO A 14 -14.61 -1.58 8.21
N ARG A 15 -15.26 -1.87 9.35
CA ARG A 15 -16.21 -0.97 10.01
C ARG A 15 -15.77 -0.56 11.41
N THR A 16 -14.80 -1.26 11.97
CA THR A 16 -14.24 -0.97 13.29
C THR A 16 -12.74 -0.73 13.17
N HIS A 17 -12.17 -0.06 14.16
CA HIS A 17 -10.72 0.12 14.23
C HIS A 17 -9.98 -1.21 14.27
N GLU A 18 -10.54 -2.21 14.97
CA GLU A 18 -9.96 -3.55 15.04
C GLU A 18 -9.92 -4.22 13.66
N GLU A 19 -11.03 -4.19 12.92
CA GLU A 19 -11.10 -4.73 11.56
C GLU A 19 -10.13 -3.99 10.62
N ALA A 20 -10.02 -2.67 10.74
CA ALA A 20 -9.11 -1.86 9.94
C ALA A 20 -7.65 -2.20 10.25
N ARG A 21 -7.28 -2.36 11.53
CA ARG A 21 -5.93 -2.79 11.92
C ARG A 21 -5.59 -4.17 11.35
N ALA A 22 -6.53 -5.10 11.42
CA ALA A 22 -6.34 -6.44 10.86
C ALA A 22 -6.14 -6.40 9.35
N PHE A 23 -6.90 -5.56 8.66
CA PHE A 23 -6.75 -5.37 7.22
C PHE A 23 -5.38 -4.77 6.85
N VAL A 24 -4.93 -3.74 7.57
CA VAL A 24 -3.59 -3.15 7.37
C VAL A 24 -2.49 -4.18 7.61
N ALA A 25 -2.58 -4.98 8.67
CA ALA A 25 -1.62 -6.04 8.97
C ALA A 25 -1.61 -7.11 7.88
N HIS A 26 -2.78 -7.47 7.36
CA HIS A 26 -2.89 -8.42 6.26
C HIS A 26 -2.18 -7.91 5.00
N VAL A 27 -2.45 -6.67 4.59
CA VAL A 27 -1.80 -6.04 3.43
C VAL A 27 -0.29 -5.99 3.63
N GLU A 28 0.19 -5.56 4.80
CA GLU A 28 1.61 -5.56 5.14
C GLU A 28 2.26 -6.92 4.88
N SER A 29 1.64 -7.99 5.31
CA SER A 29 2.16 -9.35 5.18
C SER A 29 2.36 -9.78 3.72
N LEU A 30 1.61 -9.21 2.78
CA LEU A 30 1.67 -9.58 1.37
C LEU A 30 2.93 -9.06 0.64
N PHE A 31 3.72 -8.24 1.31
CA PHE A 31 4.99 -7.73 0.78
C PHE A 31 6.22 -8.53 1.25
N MET A 32 6.07 -9.47 2.19
CA MET A 32 7.21 -10.11 2.84
C MET A 32 7.05 -11.65 2.94
N PRO A 33 7.35 -12.40 1.87
CA PRO A 33 7.78 -11.97 0.54
C PRO A 33 6.64 -11.39 -0.28
N TRP A 34 6.97 -10.74 -1.37
CA TRP A 34 5.99 -10.19 -2.29
C TRP A 34 5.05 -11.26 -2.82
N ASN A 35 3.76 -11.11 -2.52
CA ASN A 35 2.69 -11.93 -3.08
C ASN A 35 1.86 -11.06 -4.03
N ILE A 36 2.32 -10.92 -5.26
CA ILE A 36 1.72 -10.00 -6.22
C ILE A 36 0.28 -10.38 -6.56
N ASP A 37 -0.01 -11.66 -6.71
CA ASP A 37 -1.38 -12.13 -6.99
C ASP A 37 -2.34 -11.73 -5.88
N ALA A 38 -1.96 -11.96 -4.63
CA ALA A 38 -2.78 -11.60 -3.47
C ALA A 38 -2.90 -10.08 -3.31
N LEU A 39 -1.82 -9.33 -3.56
CA LEU A 39 -1.85 -7.87 -3.55
C LEU A 39 -2.87 -7.33 -4.58
N VAL A 40 -2.79 -7.78 -5.82
CA VAL A 40 -3.72 -7.37 -6.89
C VAL A 40 -5.16 -7.77 -6.55
N ALA A 41 -5.36 -8.98 -6.01
CA ALA A 41 -6.68 -9.46 -5.62
C ALA A 41 -7.33 -8.62 -4.50
N GLY A 42 -6.55 -7.89 -3.72
CA GLY A 42 -7.03 -6.98 -2.67
C GLY A 42 -7.51 -5.61 -3.18
N PHE A 43 -7.42 -5.36 -4.47
CA PHE A 43 -7.89 -4.13 -5.12
C PHE A 43 -9.10 -4.41 -6.01
N THR A 44 -9.94 -3.40 -6.23
CA THR A 44 -11.01 -3.50 -7.23
C THR A 44 -10.41 -3.53 -8.64
N ASP A 45 -11.14 -4.13 -9.59
CA ASP A 45 -10.66 -4.27 -10.97
C ASP A 45 -10.43 -2.91 -11.66
N ASP A 46 -11.16 -1.89 -11.23
CA ASP A 46 -11.10 -0.52 -11.73
C ASP A 46 -10.34 0.43 -10.77
N CYS A 47 -9.47 -0.10 -9.94
CA CYS A 47 -8.76 0.67 -8.93
C CYS A 47 -8.00 1.86 -9.54
N ILE A 48 -7.89 2.91 -8.72
CA ILE A 48 -7.13 4.12 -9.05
C ILE A 48 -5.93 4.19 -8.10
N VAL A 49 -4.75 4.43 -8.63
CA VAL A 49 -3.52 4.56 -7.84
C VAL A 49 -2.84 5.89 -8.09
N ARG A 50 -2.61 6.61 -7.00
CA ARG A 50 -1.82 7.83 -6.94
C ARG A 50 -0.67 7.58 -5.97
N PHE A 51 0.51 7.35 -6.52
CA PHE A 51 1.68 6.95 -5.74
C PHE A 51 2.83 7.93 -5.95
N GLY A 52 3.17 8.68 -4.90
CA GLY A 52 4.25 9.67 -4.97
C GLY A 52 4.03 10.68 -6.09
N VAL A 53 5.06 10.86 -6.90
CA VAL A 53 5.04 11.80 -8.04
C VAL A 53 4.84 11.12 -9.39
N ILE A 54 4.63 9.80 -9.41
CA ILE A 54 4.37 9.10 -10.66
C ILE A 54 2.95 9.44 -11.17
N PRO A 55 2.73 9.43 -12.49
CA PRO A 55 1.39 9.67 -13.04
C PRO A 55 0.38 8.67 -12.51
N GLU A 56 -0.84 9.13 -12.27
CA GLU A 56 -1.97 8.26 -11.90
C GLU A 56 -2.12 7.11 -12.89
N PHE A 57 -2.36 5.92 -12.37
CA PHE A 57 -2.70 4.77 -13.20
C PHE A 57 -3.92 4.04 -12.65
N ARG A 58 -4.54 3.22 -13.49
CA ARG A 58 -5.81 2.57 -13.20
C ARG A 58 -5.80 1.11 -13.64
N GLY A 59 -6.50 0.29 -12.85
CA GLY A 59 -6.83 -1.08 -13.19
C GLY A 59 -5.80 -2.11 -12.77
N SER A 60 -6.23 -3.37 -12.78
CA SER A 60 -5.46 -4.50 -12.27
C SER A 60 -4.18 -4.77 -13.06
N ASP A 61 -4.19 -4.60 -14.38
CA ASP A 61 -3.01 -4.85 -15.22
C ASP A 61 -1.88 -3.86 -14.91
N ALA A 62 -2.23 -2.57 -14.83
CA ALA A 62 -1.26 -1.53 -14.47
C ALA A 62 -0.74 -1.70 -13.05
N LEU A 63 -1.62 -2.08 -12.12
CA LEU A 63 -1.25 -2.36 -10.73
C LEU A 63 -0.28 -3.53 -10.64
N ARG A 64 -0.53 -4.62 -11.37
CA ARG A 64 0.37 -5.77 -11.42
C ARG A 64 1.75 -5.39 -11.96
N LYS A 65 1.81 -4.61 -13.02
CA LYS A 65 3.07 -4.10 -13.58
C LYS A 65 3.85 -3.27 -12.56
N PHE A 66 3.13 -2.43 -11.82
CA PHE A 66 3.72 -1.59 -10.77
C PHE A 66 4.34 -2.43 -9.65
N PHE A 67 3.61 -3.40 -9.10
CA PHE A 67 4.14 -4.28 -8.05
C PHE A 67 5.29 -5.14 -8.56
N THR A 68 5.20 -5.65 -9.79
CA THR A 68 6.26 -6.46 -10.40
C THR A 68 7.55 -5.64 -10.52
N ALA A 69 7.47 -4.41 -11.01
CA ALA A 69 8.62 -3.52 -11.13
C ALA A 69 9.24 -3.20 -9.78
N ARG A 70 8.41 -2.91 -8.77
CA ARG A 70 8.90 -2.64 -7.41
C ARG A 70 9.56 -3.86 -6.78
N SER A 71 8.96 -5.04 -6.90
CA SER A 71 9.53 -6.26 -6.33
C SER A 71 10.90 -6.60 -6.92
N ALA A 72 11.10 -6.32 -8.20
CA ALA A 72 12.38 -6.50 -8.87
C ALA A 72 13.45 -5.50 -8.41
N LYS A 73 13.04 -4.29 -8.06
CA LYS A 73 13.96 -3.21 -7.64
C LYS A 73 14.23 -3.21 -6.14
N GLN A 74 13.24 -3.52 -5.33
CA GLN A 74 13.29 -3.44 -3.86
C GLN A 74 13.58 -4.82 -3.27
N LYS A 75 14.83 -5.24 -3.32
CA LYS A 75 15.26 -6.56 -2.87
C LYS A 75 15.23 -6.67 -1.34
N GLY A 76 14.70 -7.79 -0.84
CA GLY A 76 14.62 -8.02 0.59
C GLY A 76 13.74 -7.02 1.34
N TYR A 77 12.65 -6.61 0.73
CA TYR A 77 11.76 -5.57 1.25
C TYR A 77 11.22 -5.95 2.63
N ARG A 78 11.41 -5.06 3.58
CA ARG A 78 10.87 -5.14 4.94
C ARG A 78 9.96 -3.94 5.14
N LEU A 79 8.69 -4.21 5.30
CA LEU A 79 7.64 -3.20 5.38
C LEU A 79 6.96 -3.27 6.74
N ARG A 80 6.71 -2.10 7.32
CA ARG A 80 5.90 -1.96 8.52
C ARG A 80 4.84 -0.91 8.25
N LYS A 81 3.58 -1.30 8.43
CA LYS A 81 2.42 -0.41 8.32
C LYS A 81 1.78 -0.24 9.68
N GLN A 82 1.34 0.98 9.97
CA GLN A 82 0.62 1.28 11.21
C GLN A 82 -0.69 1.99 10.87
N PHE A 83 -1.79 1.38 11.24
CA PHE A 83 -3.10 1.99 11.11
C PHE A 83 -3.18 3.32 11.85
N ARG A 84 -3.84 4.32 11.27
CA ARG A 84 -4.04 5.64 11.88
C ARG A 84 -5.48 6.01 12.08
N SER A 85 -6.32 5.90 11.05
CA SER A 85 -7.70 6.34 11.13
C SER A 85 -8.63 5.57 10.20
N LEU A 86 -9.88 5.52 10.58
CA LEU A 86 -10.97 4.99 9.77
C LEU A 86 -12.14 5.96 9.89
N MET A 87 -12.65 6.41 8.75
CA MET A 87 -13.85 7.22 8.67
C MET A 87 -14.65 6.75 7.46
N ASP A 88 -15.84 6.16 7.73
CA ASP A 88 -16.67 5.53 6.70
C ASP A 88 -15.86 4.49 5.90
N ASP A 89 -15.75 4.66 4.60
CA ASP A 89 -15.03 3.74 3.70
C ASP A 89 -13.57 4.15 3.46
N VAL A 90 -13.07 5.14 4.19
CA VAL A 90 -11.72 5.68 4.02
C VAL A 90 -10.88 5.35 5.25
N MET A 91 -9.70 4.79 5.03
CA MET A 91 -8.75 4.53 6.11
C MET A 91 -7.37 5.07 5.76
N SER A 92 -6.60 5.37 6.78
CA SER A 92 -5.22 5.81 6.63
C SER A 92 -4.27 4.96 7.45
N ASN A 93 -3.06 4.84 6.95
CA ASN A 93 -1.94 4.23 7.65
C ASN A 93 -0.65 4.96 7.31
N ILE A 94 0.36 4.80 8.15
CA ILE A 94 1.72 5.19 7.83
C ILE A 94 2.53 3.93 7.54
N TRP A 95 3.56 4.07 6.72
CA TRP A 95 4.44 2.97 6.41
C TRP A 95 5.91 3.37 6.55
N GLU A 96 6.71 2.40 6.95
CA GLU A 96 8.16 2.46 6.95
C GLU A 96 8.68 1.24 6.21
N GLY A 97 9.69 1.40 5.40
CA GLY A 97 10.27 0.31 4.64
C GLY A 97 11.78 0.38 4.58
N GLU A 98 12.39 -0.79 4.43
CA GLU A 98 13.82 -0.94 4.18
C GLU A 98 14.01 -1.97 3.07
N TRP A 99 14.97 -1.74 2.21
CA TRP A 99 15.30 -2.66 1.12
C TRP A 99 16.72 -2.43 0.62
N GLU A 100 17.20 -3.36 -0.19
CA GLU A 100 18.41 -3.19 -0.99
C GLU A 100 18.00 -2.83 -2.41
N ASP A 101 18.55 -1.75 -2.95
CA ASP A 101 18.35 -1.42 -4.36
C ASP A 101 19.05 -2.49 -5.22
N ALA A 102 18.29 -3.20 -6.06
CA ALA A 102 18.81 -4.33 -6.82
C ALA A 102 19.85 -3.91 -7.87
N ALA A 103 19.78 -2.66 -8.35
CA ALA A 103 20.72 -2.15 -9.35
C ALA A 103 22.06 -1.71 -8.76
N THR A 104 22.05 -1.16 -7.54
CA THR A 104 23.23 -0.53 -6.92
C THR A 104 23.78 -1.27 -5.71
N GLY A 105 22.99 -2.15 -5.10
CA GLY A 105 23.32 -2.78 -3.81
C GLY A 105 23.19 -1.83 -2.61
N GLN A 106 22.74 -0.61 -2.81
CA GLN A 106 22.57 0.39 -1.74
C GLN A 106 21.41 -0.01 -0.82
N ARG A 107 21.66 0.01 0.48
CA ARG A 107 20.59 -0.10 1.48
C ARG A 107 19.77 1.19 1.48
N MET A 108 18.45 1.03 1.38
CA MET A 108 17.50 2.12 1.30
C MET A 108 16.53 2.06 2.46
N LYS A 109 16.01 3.22 2.83
CA LYS A 109 14.89 3.39 3.77
C LYS A 109 13.81 4.23 3.12
N GLY A 110 12.57 3.98 3.49
CA GLY A 110 11.44 4.75 3.01
C GLY A 110 10.41 5.01 4.10
N PHE A 111 9.63 6.05 3.90
CA PHE A 111 8.55 6.46 4.79
C PHE A 111 7.44 7.10 3.97
N GLY A 112 6.22 6.89 4.39
CA GLY A 112 5.09 7.57 3.79
C GLY A 112 3.79 7.43 4.57
N VAL A 113 2.79 8.13 4.06
CA VAL A 113 1.41 8.08 4.53
C VAL A 113 0.54 7.58 3.39
N GLU A 114 -0.43 6.75 3.71
CA GLU A 114 -1.36 6.21 2.74
C GLU A 114 -2.80 6.47 3.15
N VAL A 115 -3.61 6.71 2.12
CA VAL A 115 -5.07 6.77 2.26
C VAL A 115 -5.67 5.74 1.30
N TRP A 116 -6.49 4.86 1.84
CA TRP A 116 -7.20 3.84 1.08
C TRP A 116 -8.70 4.11 1.12
N THR A 117 -9.30 4.27 -0.04
CA THR A 117 -10.77 4.28 -0.17
C THR A 117 -11.20 2.87 -0.54
N MET A 118 -12.10 2.31 0.28
CA MET A 118 -12.53 0.92 0.18
C MET A 118 -13.86 0.79 -0.55
N ARG A 119 -14.00 -0.30 -1.31
CA ARG A 119 -15.27 -0.71 -1.90
C ARG A 119 -15.35 -2.23 -1.95
N ASP A 120 -16.44 -2.79 -1.45
CA ASP A 120 -16.69 -4.25 -1.44
C ASP A 120 -15.55 -5.06 -0.81
N GLY A 121 -14.97 -4.54 0.28
CA GLY A 121 -13.88 -5.19 1.01
C GLY A 121 -12.51 -5.09 0.34
N LYS A 122 -12.40 -4.30 -0.73
CA LYS A 122 -11.16 -4.12 -1.51
C LYS A 122 -10.78 -2.64 -1.57
N ILE A 123 -9.51 -2.38 -1.87
CA ILE A 123 -9.02 -1.03 -2.09
C ILE A 123 -9.45 -0.57 -3.50
N ALA A 124 -10.28 0.49 -3.56
CA ALA A 124 -10.70 1.09 -4.82
C ALA A 124 -9.83 2.27 -5.23
N VAL A 125 -9.33 3.04 -4.26
CA VAL A 125 -8.40 4.15 -4.48
C VAL A 125 -7.25 4.02 -3.49
N TRP A 126 -6.05 4.04 -4.01
CA TRP A 126 -4.82 4.05 -3.22
C TRP A 126 -4.08 5.36 -3.48
N GLU A 127 -3.93 6.15 -2.43
CA GLU A 127 -3.18 7.39 -2.46
C GLU A 127 -2.05 7.29 -1.44
N ALA A 128 -0.81 7.45 -1.90
CA ALA A 128 0.36 7.25 -1.07
C ALA A 128 1.42 8.31 -1.32
N SER A 129 2.02 8.81 -0.26
CA SER A 129 3.31 9.48 -0.34
C SER A 129 4.43 8.45 -0.36
N PHE A 130 5.51 8.76 -1.05
CA PHE A 130 6.70 7.91 -1.11
C PHE A 130 7.94 8.77 -0.98
N ASN A 131 8.64 8.60 0.13
CA ASN A 131 9.90 9.28 0.41
C ASN A 131 10.95 8.20 0.65
N ALA A 132 12.07 8.28 -0.03
CA ALA A 132 13.15 7.31 0.10
C ALA A 132 14.52 7.99 0.11
N ALA A 133 15.46 7.38 0.82
CA ALA A 133 16.84 7.83 0.91
C ALA A 133 17.74 6.63 1.19
N PRO A 134 19.06 6.73 0.91
CA PRO A 134 20.02 5.75 1.42
C PRO A 134 19.88 5.60 2.94
N ALA A 135 19.92 4.36 3.42
CA ALA A 135 19.63 4.05 4.83
C ALA A 135 20.62 4.69 5.82
N ASP A 136 21.85 4.92 5.37
CA ASP A 136 22.94 5.54 6.14
C ASP A 136 22.97 7.07 6.04
N GLN A 137 22.11 7.65 5.19
CA GLN A 137 22.08 9.10 5.01
C GLN A 137 21.30 9.78 6.14
N VAL A 138 21.93 10.78 6.76
CA VAL A 138 21.25 11.70 7.67
C VAL A 138 20.80 12.91 6.84
N VAL A 139 19.49 13.06 6.70
CA VAL A 139 18.89 14.17 5.96
C VAL A 139 18.37 15.19 6.96
N ASP A 140 18.91 16.41 6.94
CA ASP A 140 18.42 17.51 7.78
C ASP A 140 17.23 18.23 7.11
N VAL A 141 16.58 19.13 7.86
CA VAL A 141 15.41 19.87 7.37
C VAL A 141 15.76 20.70 6.12
N ASN A 142 16.94 21.29 6.08
CA ASN A 142 17.35 22.14 4.94
C ASN A 142 17.53 21.33 3.66
N GLN A 143 18.04 20.10 3.78
CA GLN A 143 18.18 19.19 2.66
C GLN A 143 16.81 18.65 2.21
N ALA A 144 15.92 18.34 3.16
CA ALA A 144 14.60 17.80 2.86
C ALA A 144 13.68 18.81 2.16
N LEU A 145 13.89 20.10 2.36
CA LEU A 145 13.07 21.18 1.79
C LEU A 145 13.60 21.76 0.47
N ARG A 146 14.64 21.17 -0.09
CA ARG A 146 15.19 21.60 -1.39
C ARG A 146 14.37 21.12 -2.56
#